data_fcd0459155e5aac2000b9ea354a8298d
#
_entry.id   fcd0459155e5aac2000b9ea354a8298d
#
_cell.length_a   1.000
_cell.length_b   1.000
_cell.length_c   1.000
_cell.angle_alpha   90.00
_cell.angle_beta   90.00
_cell.angle_gamma   90.00
#
_symmetry.space_group_name_H-M   'P 1'
#
loop_
_entity.id
_entity.type
_entity.pdbx_description
1 polymer ?
#
loop_
_entity_poly.entity_id
_entity_poly.type
_entity_poly.pdbx_seq_one_letter_code
_entity_poly.pdbx_strand_id
1 'polypeptide(L)'
;MLDRIPFLGFSEPISSLTHLLTAIFFLILGSKMLWNSRGNNKRVLSLFIYYFCCIFLFSMSGVYHLLEKGTTGNYVLQILDHAGIYLMISGSFTPFQIILLRRFQRWVPLSVIWILSITGLTLTAIFFDTMPEWLLLSFFIAMG
;
A
#
# COMPACT_ATOMS: atom_id res chain seq x y z
N MET A 1 28.24 11.57 -7.85
CA MET A 1 27.12 10.73 -8.33
C MET A 1 27.68 9.31 -8.41
N LEU A 2 27.37 8.45 -7.46
CA LEU A 2 27.81 7.06 -7.52
C LEU A 2 26.97 6.39 -8.60
N ASP A 3 27.61 6.04 -9.74
CA ASP A 3 27.02 5.26 -10.78
C ASP A 3 26.56 3.94 -10.16
N ARG A 4 25.25 3.78 -10.03
CA ARG A 4 24.67 2.54 -9.53
C ARG A 4 24.89 1.47 -10.58
N ILE A 5 25.80 0.56 -10.31
CA ILE A 5 26.03 -0.59 -11.18
C ILE A 5 24.78 -1.47 -11.09
N PRO A 6 24.02 -1.66 -12.18
CA PRO A 6 22.84 -2.52 -12.14
C PRO A 6 23.30 -3.97 -11.91
N PHE A 7 23.09 -4.47 -10.72
CA PHE A 7 23.38 -5.86 -10.39
C PHE A 7 22.27 -6.74 -10.98
N LEU A 8 22.61 -7.63 -11.88
CA LEU A 8 21.64 -8.52 -12.59
C LEU A 8 20.55 -7.79 -13.39
N GLY A 9 20.77 -6.55 -13.85
CA GLY A 9 19.78 -5.80 -14.61
C GLY A 9 18.71 -5.10 -13.73
N PHE A 10 18.85 -5.12 -12.40
CA PHE A 10 17.95 -4.46 -11.48
C PHE A 10 18.38 -3.01 -11.20
N SER A 11 17.42 -2.10 -11.23
CA SER A 11 17.66 -0.68 -10.94
C SER A 11 18.06 -0.45 -9.47
N GLU A 12 17.35 -1.09 -8.55
CA GLU A 12 17.56 -1.01 -7.09
C GLU A 12 17.34 -2.39 -6.43
N PRO A 13 18.35 -3.31 -6.53
CA PRO A 13 18.14 -4.71 -6.16
C PRO A 13 17.82 -4.92 -4.67
N ILE A 14 18.40 -4.14 -3.76
CA ILE A 14 18.18 -4.29 -2.32
C ILE A 14 16.74 -3.88 -1.97
N SER A 15 16.28 -2.72 -2.46
CA SER A 15 14.91 -2.23 -2.23
C SER A 15 13.88 -3.21 -2.82
N SER A 16 14.09 -3.66 -4.05
CA SER A 16 13.22 -4.64 -4.69
C SER A 16 13.13 -5.94 -3.90
N LEU A 17 14.28 -6.51 -3.52
CA LEU A 17 14.32 -7.79 -2.80
C LEU A 17 13.65 -7.69 -1.43
N THR A 18 13.91 -6.63 -0.66
CA THR A 18 13.32 -6.44 0.66
C THR A 18 11.80 -6.29 0.58
N HIS A 19 11.28 -5.55 -0.40
CA HIS A 19 9.84 -5.38 -0.59
C HIS A 19 9.16 -6.67 -1.05
N LEU A 20 9.72 -7.39 -2.02
CA LEU A 20 9.16 -8.66 -2.46
C LEU A 20 9.18 -9.73 -1.36
N LEU A 21 10.24 -9.81 -0.57
CA LEU A 21 10.29 -10.71 0.60
C LEU A 21 9.23 -10.31 1.64
N THR A 22 9.01 -9.01 1.84
CA THR A 22 7.97 -8.51 2.72
C THR A 22 6.57 -8.86 2.19
N ALA A 23 6.33 -8.77 0.89
CA ALA A 23 5.07 -9.21 0.28
C ALA A 23 4.81 -10.72 0.54
N ILE A 24 5.82 -11.56 0.36
CA ILE A 24 5.73 -13.01 0.64
C ILE A 24 5.45 -13.25 2.14
N PHE A 25 6.13 -12.52 3.02
CA PHE A 25 5.89 -12.60 4.46
C PHE A 25 4.45 -12.28 4.84
N PHE A 26 3.89 -11.18 4.29
CA PHE A 26 2.49 -10.84 4.51
C PHE A 26 1.52 -11.85 3.89
N LEU A 27 1.86 -12.45 2.75
CA LEU A 27 1.07 -13.51 2.16
C LEU A 27 0.95 -14.73 3.09
N ILE A 28 2.07 -15.17 3.67
CA ILE A 28 2.12 -16.33 4.58
C ILE A 28 1.43 -15.99 5.90
N LEU A 29 1.83 -14.88 6.54
CA LEU A 29 1.28 -14.46 7.82
C LEU A 29 -0.21 -14.14 7.72
N GLY A 30 -0.62 -13.42 6.66
CA GLY A 30 -2.00 -13.07 6.38
C GLY A 30 -2.88 -14.32 6.22
N SER A 31 -2.42 -15.30 5.45
CA SER A 31 -3.13 -16.57 5.26
C SER A 31 -3.35 -17.31 6.58
N LYS A 32 -2.32 -17.37 7.44
CA LYS A 32 -2.42 -17.99 8.77
C LYS A 32 -3.40 -17.24 9.68
N MET A 33 -3.34 -15.91 9.70
CA MET A 33 -4.23 -15.09 10.54
C MET A 33 -5.68 -15.11 10.05
N LEU A 34 -5.92 -15.15 8.74
CA LEU A 34 -7.25 -15.33 8.17
C LEU A 34 -7.82 -16.69 8.54
N TRP A 35 -7.00 -17.73 8.47
CA TRP A 35 -7.40 -19.07 8.92
C TRP A 35 -7.83 -19.10 10.38
N ASN A 36 -7.04 -18.52 11.27
CA ASN A 36 -7.31 -18.45 12.70
C ASN A 36 -8.50 -17.55 13.06
N SER A 37 -8.93 -16.70 12.14
CA SER A 37 -10.06 -15.77 12.34
C SER A 37 -11.40 -16.32 11.86
N ARG A 38 -11.43 -17.54 11.34
CA ARG A 38 -12.64 -18.23 10.86
C ARG A 38 -13.69 -18.30 11.99
N GLY A 39 -14.94 -18.10 11.61
CA GLY A 39 -16.07 -18.02 12.56
C GLY A 39 -16.57 -16.62 12.83
N ASN A 40 -15.83 -15.57 12.43
CA ASN A 40 -16.31 -14.20 12.48
C ASN A 40 -16.07 -13.48 11.14
N ASN A 41 -17.08 -13.46 10.30
CA ASN A 41 -16.99 -12.93 8.93
C ASN A 41 -16.51 -11.46 8.88
N LYS A 42 -16.90 -10.62 9.84
CA LYS A 42 -16.48 -9.22 9.89
C LYS A 42 -14.97 -9.12 10.15
N ARG A 43 -14.47 -9.93 11.07
CA ARG A 43 -13.05 -10.00 11.38
C ARG A 43 -12.24 -10.53 10.20
N VAL A 44 -12.71 -11.62 9.58
CA VAL A 44 -12.05 -12.20 8.40
C VAL A 44 -11.97 -11.19 7.27
N LEU A 45 -13.10 -10.52 6.94
CA LEU A 45 -13.15 -9.53 5.86
C LEU A 45 -12.23 -8.34 6.13
N SER A 46 -12.24 -7.81 7.36
CA SER A 46 -11.38 -6.66 7.70
C SER A 46 -9.89 -6.98 7.64
N LEU A 47 -9.50 -8.15 8.11
CA LEU A 47 -8.12 -8.63 8.01
C LEU A 47 -7.73 -8.92 6.56
N PHE A 48 -8.64 -9.49 5.76
CA PHE A 48 -8.41 -9.72 4.34
C PHE A 48 -8.10 -8.40 3.60
N ILE A 49 -8.90 -7.34 3.84
CA ILE A 49 -8.66 -6.01 3.26
C ILE A 49 -7.27 -5.50 3.64
N TYR A 50 -6.90 -5.57 4.90
CA TYR A 50 -5.59 -5.15 5.39
C TYR A 50 -4.44 -5.89 4.70
N TYR A 51 -4.48 -7.23 4.70
CA TYR A 51 -3.43 -8.03 4.09
C TYR A 51 -3.35 -7.85 2.58
N PHE A 52 -4.50 -7.70 1.92
CA PHE A 52 -4.53 -7.38 0.50
C PHE A 52 -3.80 -6.07 0.20
N CYS A 53 -4.08 -5.02 0.97
CA CYS A 53 -3.40 -3.72 0.83
C CYS A 53 -1.88 -3.83 1.08
N CYS A 54 -1.46 -4.58 2.11
CA CYS A 54 -0.04 -4.82 2.37
C CYS A 54 0.65 -5.55 1.20
N ILE A 55 0.07 -6.65 0.74
CA ILE A 55 0.63 -7.44 -0.36
C ILE A 55 0.67 -6.60 -1.64
N PHE A 56 -0.38 -5.83 -1.93
CA PHE A 56 -0.45 -4.93 -3.08
C PHE A 56 0.69 -3.91 -3.04
N LEU A 57 0.81 -3.15 -1.93
CA LEU A 57 1.85 -2.14 -1.78
C LEU A 57 3.25 -2.74 -1.98
N PHE A 58 3.59 -3.77 -1.22
CA PHE A 58 4.94 -4.33 -1.27
C PHE A 58 5.26 -5.03 -2.58
N SER A 59 4.26 -5.60 -3.26
CA SER A 59 4.45 -6.18 -4.58
C SER A 59 4.67 -5.10 -5.64
N MET A 60 3.86 -4.05 -5.67
CA MET A 60 4.00 -2.96 -6.65
C MET A 60 5.31 -2.20 -6.43
N SER A 61 5.64 -1.89 -5.19
CA SER A 61 6.90 -1.27 -4.81
C SER A 61 8.10 -2.13 -5.18
N GLY A 62 8.05 -3.42 -4.87
CA GLY A 62 9.14 -4.34 -5.20
C GLY A 62 9.40 -4.44 -6.71
N VAL A 63 8.34 -4.50 -7.53
CA VAL A 63 8.48 -4.54 -8.98
C VAL A 63 8.88 -3.16 -9.55
N TYR A 64 8.41 -2.06 -8.96
CA TYR A 64 8.85 -0.72 -9.34
C TYR A 64 10.37 -0.55 -9.21
N HIS A 65 10.96 -0.98 -8.08
CA HIS A 65 12.40 -0.94 -7.85
C HIS A 65 13.21 -1.95 -8.70
N LEU A 66 12.54 -2.95 -9.27
CA LEU A 66 13.14 -3.91 -10.16
C LEU A 66 13.38 -3.33 -11.55
N LEU A 67 12.40 -2.58 -12.08
CA LEU A 67 12.42 -2.12 -13.46
C LEU A 67 13.40 -0.98 -13.70
N GLU A 68 13.93 -0.94 -14.92
CA GLU A 68 14.79 0.14 -15.38
C GLU A 68 14.05 1.49 -15.37
N LYS A 69 14.69 2.51 -14.76
CA LYS A 69 14.14 3.86 -14.66
C LYS A 69 13.98 4.49 -16.04
N GLY A 70 12.88 5.24 -16.20
CA GLY A 70 12.56 5.94 -17.45
C GLY A 70 11.79 5.11 -18.47
N THR A 71 11.48 3.84 -18.17
CA THR A 71 10.57 3.04 -18.99
C THR A 71 9.11 3.34 -18.64
N THR A 72 8.20 3.16 -19.61
CA THR A 72 6.76 3.31 -19.36
C THR A 72 6.26 2.39 -18.24
N GLY A 73 6.79 1.17 -18.18
CA GLY A 73 6.44 0.22 -17.10
C GLY A 73 6.87 0.70 -15.73
N ASN A 74 8.08 1.26 -15.60
CA ASN A 74 8.57 1.86 -14.35
C ASN A 74 7.71 3.04 -13.92
N TYR A 75 7.32 3.92 -14.84
CA TYR A 75 6.44 5.05 -14.57
C TYR A 75 5.05 4.61 -14.03
N VAL A 76 4.42 3.64 -14.68
CA VAL A 76 3.13 3.12 -14.23
C VAL A 76 3.25 2.48 -12.84
N LEU A 77 4.31 1.70 -12.60
CA LEU A 77 4.53 1.07 -11.30
C LEU A 77 4.87 2.09 -10.21
N GLN A 78 5.51 3.20 -10.55
CA GLN A 78 5.73 4.31 -9.62
C GLN A 78 4.41 4.91 -9.13
N ILE A 79 3.45 5.12 -10.03
CA ILE A 79 2.10 5.57 -9.65
C ILE A 79 1.41 4.55 -8.75
N LEU A 80 1.51 3.25 -9.08
CA LEU A 80 0.91 2.18 -8.28
C LEU A 80 1.55 2.02 -6.91
N ASP A 81 2.87 2.23 -6.80
CA ASP A 81 3.60 2.26 -5.54
C ASP A 81 3.05 3.35 -4.60
N HIS A 82 2.91 4.58 -5.10
CA HIS A 82 2.31 5.68 -4.34
C HIS A 82 0.83 5.43 -4.01
N ALA A 83 0.07 4.88 -4.95
CA ALA A 83 -1.32 4.48 -4.73
C ALA A 83 -1.44 3.42 -3.62
N GLY A 84 -0.48 2.51 -3.54
CA GLY A 84 -0.40 1.49 -2.50
C GLY A 84 -0.30 2.05 -1.10
N ILE A 85 0.35 3.21 -0.91
CA ILE A 85 0.45 3.87 0.40
C ILE A 85 -0.93 4.30 0.91
N TYR A 86 -1.75 4.94 0.07
CA TYR A 86 -3.12 5.31 0.43
C TYR A 86 -3.97 4.10 0.82
N LEU A 87 -3.87 3.03 0.03
CA LEU A 87 -4.58 1.78 0.32
C LEU A 87 -4.09 1.13 1.62
N MET A 88 -2.79 1.16 1.88
CA MET A 88 -2.21 0.62 3.10
C MET A 88 -2.68 1.37 4.35
N ILE A 89 -2.74 2.71 4.31
CA ILE A 89 -3.24 3.53 5.42
C ILE A 89 -4.70 3.15 5.72
N SER A 90 -5.61 3.24 4.75
CA SER A 90 -7.02 2.91 4.96
C SER A 90 -7.24 1.43 5.28
N GLY A 91 -6.45 0.55 4.67
CA GLY A 91 -6.44 -0.88 4.95
C GLY A 91 -6.09 -1.21 6.39
N SER A 92 -5.10 -0.53 6.98
CA SER A 92 -4.69 -0.72 8.38
C SER A 92 -5.74 -0.23 9.39
N PHE A 93 -6.42 0.87 9.09
CA PHE A 93 -7.54 1.36 9.91
C PHE A 93 -8.74 0.40 9.91
N THR A 94 -8.93 -0.36 8.83
CA THR A 94 -10.11 -1.21 8.66
C THR A 94 -10.27 -2.27 9.76
N PRO A 95 -9.30 -3.16 10.06
CA PRO A 95 -9.45 -4.12 11.14
C PRO A 95 -9.49 -3.46 12.53
N PHE A 96 -8.71 -2.39 12.73
CA PHE A 96 -8.73 -1.65 13.98
C PHE A 96 -10.14 -1.15 14.31
N GLN A 97 -10.80 -0.48 13.38
CA GLN A 97 -12.13 0.08 13.60
C GLN A 97 -13.22 -1.00 13.63
N ILE A 98 -13.14 -2.01 12.79
CA ILE A 98 -14.16 -3.08 12.74
C ILE A 98 -14.12 -3.95 14.00
N ILE A 99 -12.94 -4.22 14.54
CA ILE A 99 -12.78 -5.10 15.70
C ILE A 99 -12.98 -4.36 17.01
N LEU A 100 -12.41 -3.16 17.16
CA LEU A 100 -12.37 -2.44 18.43
C LEU A 100 -13.56 -1.49 18.64
N LEU A 101 -14.06 -0.87 17.58
CA LEU A 101 -15.10 0.13 17.67
C LEU A 101 -16.51 -0.43 17.38
N ARG A 102 -17.54 0.30 17.87
CA ARG A 102 -18.94 -0.12 17.72
C ARG A 102 -19.79 0.99 17.13
N ARG A 103 -20.89 0.61 16.45
CA ARG A 103 -21.91 1.52 15.90
C ARG A 103 -21.31 2.64 15.05
N PHE A 104 -21.71 3.89 15.32
CA PHE A 104 -21.33 5.09 14.58
C PHE A 104 -19.82 5.37 14.62
N GLN A 105 -19.16 5.16 15.77
CA GLN A 105 -17.70 5.31 15.92
C GLN A 105 -16.89 4.39 15.02
N ARG A 106 -17.47 3.28 14.56
CA ARG A 106 -16.84 2.36 13.61
C ARG A 106 -16.93 2.88 12.18
N TRP A 107 -18.14 3.23 11.74
CA TRP A 107 -18.40 3.43 10.33
C TRP A 107 -18.01 4.83 9.82
N VAL A 108 -18.22 5.86 10.62
CA VAL A 108 -17.94 7.24 10.19
C VAL A 108 -16.45 7.47 9.94
N PRO A 109 -15.53 7.22 10.89
CA PRO A 109 -14.11 7.40 10.61
C PRO A 109 -13.61 6.46 9.50
N LEU A 110 -14.14 5.22 9.44
CA LEU A 110 -13.77 4.28 8.38
C LEU A 110 -14.17 4.78 7.00
N SER A 111 -15.38 5.33 6.86
CA SER A 111 -15.82 5.91 5.59
C SER A 111 -14.99 7.14 5.22
N VAL A 112 -14.69 8.01 6.18
CA VAL A 112 -13.89 9.21 5.95
C VAL A 112 -12.49 8.84 5.45
N ILE A 113 -11.80 7.90 6.13
CA ILE A 113 -10.44 7.51 5.73
C ILE A 113 -10.41 6.86 4.34
N TRP A 114 -11.42 6.03 4.00
CA TRP A 114 -11.51 5.43 2.68
C TRP A 114 -11.83 6.46 1.58
N ILE A 115 -12.71 7.44 1.84
CA ILE A 115 -12.99 8.54 0.89
C ILE A 115 -11.74 9.36 0.65
N LEU A 116 -11.01 9.74 1.72
CA LEU A 116 -9.76 10.49 1.60
C LEU A 116 -8.70 9.68 0.84
N SER A 117 -8.60 8.37 1.10
CA SER A 117 -7.69 7.46 0.42
C SER A 117 -7.96 7.40 -1.08
N ILE A 118 -9.20 7.17 -1.47
CA ILE A 118 -9.61 7.09 -2.89
C ILE A 118 -9.39 8.45 -3.58
N THR A 119 -9.74 9.55 -2.92
CA THR A 119 -9.53 10.90 -3.45
C THR A 119 -8.04 11.19 -3.62
N GLY A 120 -7.22 10.94 -2.59
CA GLY A 120 -5.78 11.15 -2.63
C GLY A 120 -5.09 10.31 -3.71
N LEU A 121 -5.44 9.02 -3.79
CA LEU A 121 -4.96 8.11 -4.83
C LEU A 121 -5.31 8.63 -6.23
N THR A 122 -6.56 9.04 -6.44
CA THR A 122 -7.03 9.54 -7.75
C THR A 122 -6.30 10.82 -8.14
N LEU A 123 -6.20 11.78 -7.22
CA LEU A 123 -5.47 13.03 -7.46
C LEU A 123 -3.99 12.78 -7.75
N THR A 124 -3.35 11.90 -6.98
CA THR A 124 -1.95 11.53 -7.23
C THR A 124 -1.79 10.89 -8.61
N ALA A 125 -2.68 9.99 -9.01
CA ALA A 125 -2.59 9.34 -10.33
C ALA A 125 -2.81 10.32 -11.49
N ILE A 126 -3.71 11.30 -11.36
CA ILE A 126 -4.00 12.28 -12.42
C ILE A 126 -2.88 13.34 -12.51
N PHE A 127 -2.40 13.82 -11.38
CA PHE A 127 -1.48 14.95 -11.30
C PHE A 127 -0.06 14.53 -10.92
N PHE A 128 0.32 13.28 -11.17
CA PHE A 128 1.57 12.69 -10.70
C PHE A 128 2.81 13.53 -11.05
N ASP A 129 2.89 14.03 -12.30
CA ASP A 129 4.02 14.81 -12.78
C ASP A 129 4.03 16.27 -12.30
N THR A 130 2.90 16.78 -11.84
CA THR A 130 2.74 18.18 -11.44
C THR A 130 2.61 18.38 -9.93
N MET A 131 2.35 17.29 -9.20
CA MET A 131 2.16 17.33 -7.75
C MET A 131 3.51 17.41 -7.05
N PRO A 132 3.78 18.44 -6.24
CA PRO A 132 5.05 18.53 -5.50
C PRO A 132 5.11 17.46 -4.40
N GLU A 133 6.29 16.88 -4.20
CA GLU A 133 6.52 15.79 -3.23
C GLU A 133 6.08 16.13 -1.80
N TRP A 134 6.29 17.39 -1.37
CA TRP A 134 5.89 17.84 -0.03
C TRP A 134 4.37 17.77 0.18
N LEU A 135 3.57 18.02 -0.87
CA LEU A 135 2.13 17.95 -0.81
C LEU A 135 1.67 16.48 -0.67
N LEU A 136 2.27 15.60 -1.44
CA LEU A 136 2.02 14.15 -1.38
C LEU A 136 2.35 13.58 0.02
N LEU A 137 3.51 13.94 0.57
CA LEU A 137 3.91 13.57 1.93
C LEU A 137 2.95 14.12 2.98
N SER A 138 2.46 15.36 2.80
CA SER A 138 1.49 15.97 3.71
C SER A 138 0.18 15.19 3.76
N PHE A 139 -0.31 14.69 2.62
CA PHE A 139 -1.49 13.83 2.58
C PHE A 139 -1.26 12.52 3.34
N PHE A 140 -0.12 11.87 3.16
CA PHE A 140 0.18 10.63 3.89
C PHE A 140 0.22 10.85 5.40
N ILE A 141 0.89 11.91 5.87
CA ILE A 141 0.98 12.25 7.30
C ILE A 141 -0.38 12.65 7.87
N ALA A 142 -1.20 13.37 7.12
CA ALA A 142 -2.53 13.80 7.57
C ALA A 142 -3.52 12.63 7.70
N MET A 143 -3.30 11.55 6.94
CA MET A 143 -4.16 10.36 6.96
C MET A 143 -3.69 9.29 7.95
N GLY A 144 -2.41 9.15 8.23
CA GLY A 144 -1.79 8.12 9.09
C GLY A 144 -1.12 8.69 10.29
#